data_08bb1e31c76a108ce2a9642b99df48cc
#
_entry.id   08bb1e31c76a108ce2a9642b99df48cc
#
_cell.length_a   1.000
_cell.length_b   1.000
_cell.length_c   1.000
_cell.angle_alpha   90.00
_cell.angle_beta   90.00
_cell.angle_gamma   90.00
#
_symmetry.space_group_name_H-M   'P 1'
#
loop_
_entity.id
_entity.type
_entity.pdbx_description
1 polymer ?
#
loop_
_entity_poly.entity_id
_entity_poly.type
_entity_poly.pdbx_seq_one_letter_code
_entity_poly.pdbx_strand_id
1 'polypeptide(L)'
;MNNNVMFSSKTDVWATPQRFFDELDREFNFELDVCATPENAKCRRFYTKEQDGLAQPWTGRVWCNPPYGREIGKWVKKAFETAARGGLVVMLLPARTDTRWFHDYIYGKAEVRFIRGRLKFGDSKNSAPFPSMVVIFGEKGGRLS
;
A
#
# COMPACT_ATOMS: atom_id res chain seq x y z
N MET A 1 -31.61 -8.56 -0.25
CA MET A 1 -30.78 -7.75 -0.34
C MET A 1 -29.64 -8.12 -1.16
N ASN A 2 -29.04 -7.32 -1.62
CA ASN A 2 -28.01 -7.56 -2.50
C ASN A 2 -26.72 -7.19 -1.95
N ASN A 3 -26.58 -7.42 -0.71
CA ASN A 3 -25.39 -7.09 -0.03
C ASN A 3 -24.18 -7.77 -0.60
N ASN A 4 -24.35 -8.91 -1.21
CA ASN A 4 -23.21 -9.63 -1.75
C ASN A 4 -22.51 -8.85 -2.84
N VAL A 5 -23.27 -8.16 -3.66
CA VAL A 5 -22.66 -7.37 -4.70
C VAL A 5 -21.84 -6.24 -4.11
N MET A 6 -22.37 -5.58 -3.10
CA MET A 6 -21.65 -4.53 -2.44
C MET A 6 -20.41 -5.06 -1.74
N PHE A 7 -20.51 -6.22 -1.13
CA PHE A 7 -19.37 -6.79 -0.44
C PHE A 7 -18.26 -7.16 -1.40
N SER A 8 -18.60 -7.68 -2.56
CA SER A 8 -17.55 -8.07 -3.48
C SER A 8 -16.77 -6.86 -3.97
N SER A 9 -17.40 -5.72 -4.13
CA SER A 9 -16.68 -4.53 -4.52
C SER A 9 -15.84 -3.98 -3.36
N LYS A 10 -16.21 -4.30 -2.14
CA LYS A 10 -15.46 -3.85 -0.97
C LYS A 10 -14.30 -4.75 -0.64
N THR A 11 -14.27 -5.97 -1.16
CA THR A 11 -13.22 -6.91 -0.78
C THR A 11 -11.85 -6.52 -1.27
N ASP A 12 -11.75 -5.61 -2.26
CA ASP A 12 -10.47 -5.17 -2.77
C ASP A 12 -9.95 -3.91 -2.08
N VAL A 13 -10.79 -3.23 -1.32
CA VAL A 13 -10.42 -1.95 -0.71
C VAL A 13 -10.37 -2.11 0.80
N TRP A 14 -9.18 -1.98 1.36
CA TRP A 14 -8.95 -2.20 2.78
C TRP A 14 -8.31 -0.94 3.37
N ALA A 15 -9.13 -0.08 3.96
CA ALA A 15 -8.66 1.21 4.48
C ALA A 15 -7.68 1.02 5.63
N THR A 16 -6.52 1.64 5.53
CA THR A 16 -5.46 1.51 6.54
C THR A 16 -5.93 2.03 7.89
N PRO A 17 -5.71 1.27 8.98
CA PRO A 17 -5.99 1.80 10.31
C PRO A 17 -5.12 3.02 10.57
N GLN A 18 -5.73 4.09 11.10
CA GLN A 18 -5.03 5.36 11.25
C GLN A 18 -3.82 5.24 12.18
N ARG A 19 -3.97 4.56 13.30
CA ARG A 19 -2.86 4.40 14.23
C ARG A 19 -1.67 3.69 13.60
N PHE A 20 -1.96 2.68 12.79
CA PHE A 20 -0.93 1.93 12.09
C PHE A 20 -0.17 2.84 11.14
N PHE A 21 -0.91 3.63 10.36
CA PHE A 21 -0.29 4.58 9.44
C PHE A 21 0.55 5.61 10.20
N ASP A 22 0.03 6.13 11.31
CA ASP A 22 0.73 7.18 12.06
C ASP A 22 2.11 6.72 12.52
N GLU A 23 2.24 5.47 12.91
CA GLU A 23 3.54 4.96 13.34
C GLU A 23 4.53 4.92 12.18
N LEU A 24 4.08 4.50 11.02
CA LEU A 24 4.95 4.50 9.84
C LEU A 24 5.26 5.93 9.39
N ASP A 25 4.29 6.81 9.51
CA ASP A 25 4.49 8.20 9.10
C ASP A 25 5.54 8.90 9.97
N ARG A 26 5.63 8.53 11.24
CA ARG A 26 6.68 9.08 12.09
C ARG A 26 8.07 8.68 11.58
N GLU A 27 8.17 7.50 11.00
CA GLU A 27 9.45 7.03 10.48
C GLU A 27 9.75 7.61 9.11
N PHE A 28 8.76 7.66 8.21
CA PHE A 28 8.99 7.96 6.80
C PHE A 28 8.55 9.35 6.38
N ASN A 29 7.64 9.98 7.10
CA ASN A 29 7.17 11.32 6.80
C ASN A 29 6.59 11.41 5.40
N PHE A 30 5.49 10.73 5.17
CA PHE A 30 4.90 10.59 3.84
C PHE A 30 4.36 11.90 3.30
N GLU A 31 4.43 12.05 1.99
CA GLU A 31 4.00 13.26 1.29
C GLU A 31 2.86 13.01 0.31
N LEU A 32 2.68 11.78 -0.15
CA LEU A 32 1.72 11.48 -1.20
C LEU A 32 1.08 10.11 -0.94
N ASP A 33 -0.25 10.08 -0.96
CA ASP A 33 -1.03 8.84 -0.85
C ASP A 33 -1.60 8.56 -2.23
N VAL A 34 -1.10 7.54 -2.90
CA VAL A 34 -1.42 7.32 -4.32
C VAL A 34 -2.67 6.51 -4.56
N CYS A 35 -3.35 6.07 -3.50
CA CYS A 35 -4.58 5.30 -3.65
C CYS A 35 -5.52 5.61 -2.49
N ALA A 36 -6.36 6.62 -2.65
CA ALA A 36 -7.18 7.12 -1.56
C ALA A 36 -8.52 7.64 -2.05
N THR A 37 -9.40 7.88 -1.09
CA THR A 37 -10.58 8.71 -1.31
C THR A 37 -10.39 9.98 -0.51
N PRO A 38 -11.17 11.03 -0.79
CA PRO A 38 -11.05 12.23 0.03
C PRO A 38 -11.28 11.96 1.52
N GLU A 39 -12.12 10.96 1.82
CA GLU A 39 -12.46 10.65 3.21
C GLU A 39 -11.38 9.87 3.94
N ASN A 40 -10.60 9.07 3.23
CA ASN A 40 -9.60 8.22 3.88
C ASN A 40 -8.16 8.55 3.53
N ALA A 41 -7.92 9.64 2.83
CA ALA A 41 -6.57 10.00 2.42
C ALA A 41 -5.68 10.20 3.64
N LYS A 42 -4.48 9.65 3.57
CA LYS A 42 -3.52 9.70 4.66
C LYS A 42 -2.55 10.87 4.54
N CYS A 43 -2.48 11.47 3.37
CA CYS A 43 -1.60 12.59 3.11
C CYS A 43 -2.40 13.76 2.54
N ARG A 44 -1.82 14.95 2.64
CA ARG A 44 -2.44 16.13 2.06
C ARG A 44 -2.55 16.00 0.55
N ARG A 45 -1.51 15.50 -0.09
CA ARG A 45 -1.52 15.20 -1.52
C ARG A 45 -1.96 13.74 -1.68
N PHE A 46 -2.93 13.51 -2.54
CA PHE A 46 -3.39 12.14 -2.77
C PHE A 46 -4.03 12.02 -4.15
N TYR A 47 -4.11 10.77 -4.63
CA TYR A 47 -4.81 10.47 -5.88
C TYR A 47 -6.03 9.61 -5.58
N THR A 48 -7.15 9.95 -6.21
CA THR A 48 -8.37 9.17 -6.09
C THR A 48 -8.46 8.16 -7.22
N LYS A 49 -9.44 7.27 -7.13
CA LYS A 49 -9.68 6.29 -8.19
C LYS A 49 -9.91 6.97 -9.53
N GLU A 50 -10.65 8.06 -9.53
CA GLU A 50 -10.94 8.80 -10.76
C GLU A 50 -9.69 9.37 -11.39
N GLN A 51 -8.71 9.72 -10.59
CA GLN A 51 -7.44 10.22 -11.10
C GLN A 51 -6.50 9.12 -11.54
N ASP A 52 -6.77 7.89 -11.11
CA ASP A 52 -5.98 6.72 -11.45
C ASP A 52 -4.53 6.87 -11.01
N GLY A 53 -4.26 6.51 -9.76
CA GLY A 53 -2.90 6.62 -9.22
C GLY A 53 -1.84 5.91 -10.04
N LEU A 54 -2.20 4.83 -10.74
CA LEU A 54 -1.24 4.13 -11.58
C LEU A 54 -0.79 4.98 -12.77
N ALA A 55 -1.62 5.92 -13.21
CA ALA A 55 -1.29 6.78 -14.34
C ALA A 55 -0.61 8.07 -13.93
N GLN A 56 -0.45 8.31 -12.65
CA GLN A 56 0.07 9.58 -12.14
C GLN A 56 1.52 9.45 -11.70
N PRO A 57 2.26 10.56 -11.64
CA PRO A 57 3.64 10.50 -11.15
C PRO A 57 3.66 10.30 -9.63
N TRP A 58 4.58 9.46 -9.18
CA TRP A 58 4.78 9.22 -7.75
C TRP A 58 6.05 9.94 -7.34
N THR A 59 5.89 11.05 -6.62
CA THR A 59 7.02 11.90 -6.24
C THR A 59 7.09 12.06 -4.73
N GLY A 60 8.30 12.25 -4.22
CA GLY A 60 8.51 12.40 -2.80
C GLY A 60 8.44 11.08 -2.07
N ARG A 61 8.04 11.11 -0.82
CA ARG A 61 7.90 9.92 0.01
C ARG A 61 6.45 9.45 -0.10
N VAL A 62 6.27 8.28 -0.69
CA VAL A 62 4.97 7.80 -1.16
C VAL A 62 4.43 6.71 -0.25
N TRP A 63 3.16 6.84 0.12
CA TRP A 63 2.40 5.81 0.80
C TRP A 63 1.44 5.16 -0.19
N CYS A 64 1.35 3.84 -0.14
CA CYS A 64 0.43 3.12 -1.04
C CYS A 64 -0.21 1.93 -0.35
N ASN A 65 -1.52 1.98 -0.21
CA ASN A 65 -2.33 0.83 0.17
C ASN A 65 -3.25 0.57 -1.03
N PRO A 66 -2.83 -0.28 -1.98
CA PRO A 66 -3.57 -0.43 -3.24
C PRO A 66 -4.80 -1.31 -3.07
N PRO A 67 -5.69 -1.35 -4.05
CA PRO A 67 -6.75 -2.36 -4.02
C PRO A 67 -6.12 -3.75 -4.13
N TYR A 68 -6.65 -4.69 -3.34
CA TYR A 68 -6.08 -6.03 -3.25
C TYR A 68 -6.77 -6.99 -4.22
N GLY A 69 -6.80 -6.68 -5.47
CA GLY A 69 -7.41 -7.50 -6.48
C GLY A 69 -6.42 -7.85 -7.57
N ARG A 70 -6.93 -8.01 -8.76
CA ARG A 70 -6.11 -8.41 -9.90
C ARG A 70 -5.02 -7.41 -10.23
N GLU A 71 -5.26 -6.14 -9.92
CA GLU A 71 -4.34 -5.08 -10.31
C GLU A 71 -3.20 -4.88 -9.34
N ILE A 72 -3.17 -5.63 -8.24
CA ILE A 72 -2.19 -5.38 -7.18
C ILE A 72 -0.76 -5.44 -7.72
N GLY A 73 -0.48 -6.34 -8.64
CA GLY A 73 0.87 -6.46 -9.20
C GLY A 73 1.31 -5.22 -9.94
N LYS A 74 0.38 -4.50 -10.55
CA LYS A 74 0.72 -3.26 -11.26
C LYS A 74 1.16 -2.17 -10.30
N TRP A 75 0.52 -2.11 -9.13
CA TRP A 75 0.89 -1.15 -8.09
C TRP A 75 2.27 -1.47 -7.54
N VAL A 76 2.55 -2.77 -7.33
CA VAL A 76 3.84 -3.21 -6.82
C VAL A 76 4.93 -2.91 -7.83
N LYS A 77 4.68 -3.18 -9.11
CA LYS A 77 5.65 -2.88 -10.17
C LYS A 77 5.97 -1.40 -10.22
N LYS A 78 4.94 -0.55 -10.12
CA LYS A 78 5.17 0.89 -10.16
C LYS A 78 5.98 1.37 -8.97
N ALA A 79 5.76 0.77 -7.79
CA ALA A 79 6.55 1.10 -6.61
C ALA A 79 8.02 0.72 -6.83
N PHE A 80 8.25 -0.46 -7.36
CA PHE A 80 9.59 -0.92 -7.68
C PHE A 80 10.28 0.03 -8.65
N GLU A 81 9.59 0.42 -9.71
CA GLU A 81 10.16 1.32 -10.71
C GLU A 81 10.41 2.73 -10.16
N THR A 82 9.51 3.20 -9.30
CA THR A 82 9.68 4.50 -8.65
C THR A 82 10.94 4.52 -7.80
N ALA A 83 11.14 3.47 -7.03
CA ALA A 83 12.33 3.37 -6.18
C ALA A 83 13.60 3.23 -7.02
N ALA A 84 13.52 2.54 -8.15
CA ALA A 84 14.67 2.39 -9.03
C ALA A 84 15.14 3.74 -9.57
N ARG A 85 14.25 4.73 -9.61
CA ARG A 85 14.59 6.08 -10.02
C ARG A 85 14.92 7.00 -8.84
N GLY A 86 15.12 6.43 -7.66
CA GLY A 86 15.52 7.19 -6.49
C GLY A 86 14.41 7.57 -5.54
N GLY A 87 13.18 7.14 -5.80
CA GLY A 87 12.06 7.46 -4.91
C GLY A 87 11.95 6.52 -3.73
N LEU A 88 11.04 6.83 -2.84
CA LEU A 88 10.72 5.99 -1.69
C LEU A 88 9.23 5.67 -1.72
N VAL A 89 8.90 4.39 -1.70
CA VAL A 89 7.50 3.97 -1.65
C VAL A 89 7.35 2.93 -0.56
N VAL A 90 6.38 3.14 0.33
CA VAL A 90 6.05 2.18 1.39
C VAL A 90 4.63 1.70 1.12
N MET A 91 4.47 0.39 1.06
CA MET A 91 3.19 -0.23 0.73
C MET A 91 2.69 -1.10 1.87
N LEU A 92 1.39 -1.14 2.04
CA LEU A 92 0.73 -2.11 2.92
C LEU A 92 0.06 -3.14 2.01
N LEU A 93 0.47 -4.40 2.14
CA LEU A 93 0.06 -5.45 1.22
C LEU A 93 -0.34 -6.70 1.99
N PRO A 94 -1.21 -7.55 1.41
CA PRO A 94 -1.40 -8.88 1.97
C PRO A 94 -0.12 -9.69 1.75
N ALA A 95 0.23 -10.49 2.73
CA ALA A 95 1.50 -11.23 2.69
C ALA A 95 1.36 -12.49 1.85
N ARG A 96 1.19 -12.32 0.55
CA ARG A 96 1.01 -13.42 -0.40
C ARG A 96 2.33 -13.73 -1.06
N THR A 97 3.11 -14.55 -0.40
CA THR A 97 4.51 -14.77 -0.77
C THR A 97 4.70 -15.74 -1.92
N ASP A 98 3.62 -16.33 -2.42
CA ASP A 98 3.69 -17.24 -3.57
C ASP A 98 3.32 -16.56 -4.88
N THR A 99 3.10 -15.25 -4.88
CA THR A 99 2.68 -14.54 -6.08
C THR A 99 3.87 -14.12 -6.93
N ARG A 100 3.59 -13.89 -8.23
CA ARG A 100 4.62 -13.37 -9.13
C ARG A 100 5.11 -11.99 -8.67
N TRP A 101 4.17 -11.13 -8.28
CA TRP A 101 4.59 -9.78 -7.90
C TRP A 101 5.48 -9.77 -6.67
N PHE A 102 5.30 -10.73 -5.76
CA PHE A 102 6.20 -10.83 -4.62
C PHE A 102 7.60 -11.22 -5.06
N HIS A 103 7.70 -12.24 -5.90
CA HIS A 103 9.00 -12.73 -6.34
C HIS A 103 9.69 -11.82 -7.33
N ASP A 104 8.93 -11.19 -8.22
CA ASP A 104 9.53 -10.35 -9.26
C ASP A 104 10.01 -9.01 -8.73
N TYR A 105 9.31 -8.43 -7.77
CA TYR A 105 9.58 -7.05 -7.39
C TYR A 105 9.93 -6.84 -5.92
N ILE A 106 9.66 -7.79 -5.05
CA ILE A 106 9.83 -7.59 -3.61
C ILE A 106 10.94 -8.45 -3.04
N TYR A 107 10.86 -9.76 -3.25
CA TYR A 107 11.77 -10.69 -2.61
C TYR A 107 13.21 -10.41 -3.03
N GLY A 108 14.05 -10.09 -2.04
CA GLY A 108 15.45 -9.76 -2.30
C GLY A 108 15.67 -8.37 -2.88
N LYS A 109 14.60 -7.57 -3.06
CA LYS A 109 14.71 -6.26 -3.69
C LYS A 109 14.16 -5.13 -2.84
N ALA A 110 13.35 -5.45 -1.84
CA ALA A 110 12.74 -4.46 -0.96
C ALA A 110 12.82 -4.95 0.46
N GLU A 111 12.72 -4.03 1.41
CA GLU A 111 12.63 -4.41 2.81
C GLU A 111 11.20 -4.83 3.09
N VAL A 112 11.03 -5.98 3.77
CA VAL A 112 9.70 -6.48 4.12
C VAL A 112 9.61 -6.56 5.64
N ARG A 113 8.54 -5.99 6.19
CA ARG A 113 8.24 -6.10 7.61
C ARG A 113 6.92 -6.84 7.74
N PHE A 114 6.97 -8.07 8.21
CA PHE A 114 5.76 -8.84 8.40
C PHE A 114 5.04 -8.38 9.67
N ILE A 115 3.72 -8.23 9.58
CA ILE A 115 2.92 -7.75 10.69
C ILE A 115 2.50 -8.94 11.54
N ARG A 116 2.78 -8.86 12.83
CA ARG A 116 2.34 -9.89 13.76
C ARG A 116 0.84 -9.74 13.96
N GLY A 117 0.11 -10.84 13.84
CA GLY A 117 -1.34 -10.82 13.96
C GLY A 117 -2.00 -10.30 12.70
N ARG A 118 -3.28 -10.03 12.80
CA ARG A 118 -4.08 -9.57 11.68
C ARG A 118 -4.57 -8.15 11.93
N LEU A 119 -4.48 -7.30 10.93
CA LEU A 119 -4.95 -5.93 11.03
C LEU A 119 -6.47 -5.88 11.00
N LYS A 120 -7.02 -4.84 11.61
CA LYS A 120 -8.45 -4.54 11.53
C LYS A 120 -8.58 -3.30 10.66
N PHE A 121 -8.94 -3.51 9.41
CA PHE A 121 -8.99 -2.43 8.44
C PHE A 121 -10.24 -1.57 8.61
N GLY A 122 -10.07 -0.28 8.38
CA GLY A 122 -11.18 0.67 8.46
C GLY A 122 -11.85 0.64 9.81
N ASP A 123 -13.17 0.54 9.80
CA ASP A 123 -13.96 0.49 11.02
C ASP A 123 -14.33 -0.92 11.42
N SER A 124 -13.73 -1.92 10.79
CA SER A 124 -14.08 -3.30 11.06
C SER A 124 -13.67 -3.71 12.46
N LYS A 125 -14.53 -4.45 13.13
CA LYS A 125 -14.22 -5.04 14.42
C LYS A 125 -13.50 -6.37 14.26
N ASN A 126 -13.54 -6.93 13.06
CA ASN A 126 -12.95 -8.22 12.79
C ASN A 126 -11.59 -8.06 12.17
N SER A 127 -10.72 -9.03 12.43
CA SER A 127 -9.41 -9.07 11.82
C SER A 127 -9.53 -9.39 10.34
N ALA A 128 -8.56 -8.95 9.55
CA ALA A 128 -8.50 -9.29 8.14
C ALA A 128 -8.37 -10.80 7.97
N PRO A 129 -8.90 -11.35 6.89
CA PRO A 129 -8.79 -12.79 6.64
C PRO A 129 -7.43 -13.21 6.10
N PHE A 130 -6.46 -12.32 6.09
CA PHE A 130 -5.12 -12.60 5.59
C PHE A 130 -4.09 -11.89 6.44
N PRO A 131 -2.84 -12.38 6.45
CA PRO A 131 -1.76 -11.65 7.09
C PRO A 131 -1.33 -10.48 6.23
N SER A 132 -0.72 -9.48 6.86
CA SER A 132 -0.28 -8.27 6.16
C SER A 132 1.22 -8.09 6.30
N MET A 133 1.79 -7.33 5.38
CA MET A 133 3.18 -6.95 5.43
C MET A 133 3.33 -5.51 4.96
N VAL A 134 4.38 -4.85 5.45
CA VAL A 134 4.79 -3.55 4.97
C VAL A 134 6.00 -3.75 4.10
N VAL A 135 5.98 -3.19 2.90
CA VAL A 135 7.07 -3.33 1.95
C VAL A 135 7.64 -1.96 1.66
N ILE A 136 8.94 -1.81 1.84
CA ILE A 136 9.61 -0.53 1.68
C ILE A 136 10.53 -0.62 0.47
N PHE A 137 10.18 0.14 -0.57
CA PHE A 137 10.99 0.26 -1.77
C PHE A 137 11.79 1.54 -1.70
N GLY A 138 13.09 1.45 -1.91
CA GLY A 138 13.97 2.60 -1.79
C GLY A 138 14.50 2.74 -0.39
N GLU A 139 15.17 3.84 -0.11
CA GLU A 139 15.79 4.03 1.18
C GLU A 139 15.43 5.34 1.82
N LYS A 140 15.05 5.23 3.06
CA LYS A 140 14.82 6.38 3.89
C LYS A 140 16.12 7.16 3.97
N GLY A 141 16.04 8.45 3.73
CA GLY A 141 17.22 9.29 3.79
C GLY A 141 18.06 9.27 2.54
N GLY A 142 17.62 8.56 1.52
CA GLY A 142 18.31 8.58 0.24
C GLY A 142 19.59 7.79 0.17
N ARG A 143 19.87 6.95 1.16
CA ARG A 143 21.06 6.13 1.15
C ARG A 143 20.77 4.77 0.53
N LEU A 144 21.66 4.34 -0.31
CA LEU A 144 21.54 3.02 -0.91
C LEU A 144 22.40 2.02 -0.16
N SER A 145 21.89 0.88 0.10
CA SER A 145 22.64 -0.14 0.81
C SER A 145 23.33 -1.09 -0.12
#